data_f27a388b95e9f6ab549fab0e1acbe051
#
_entry.id   f27a388b95e9f6ab549fab0e1acbe051
#
_cell.length_a   1.000
_cell.length_b   1.000
_cell.length_c   1.000
_cell.angle_alpha   90.00
_cell.angle_beta   90.00
_cell.angle_gamma   90.00
#
_symmetry.space_group_name_H-M   'P 1'
#
loop_
_entity.id
_entity.type
_entity.pdbx_description
1 polymer ?
#
loop_
_entity_poly.entity_id
_entity_poly.type
_entity_poly.pdbx_seq_one_letter_code
_entity_poly.pdbx_strand_id
1 'polypeptide(L)'
;MRIGVYGLGRFGYLWASMLSGQHEVQAYNRSENRPTPPGVERVSLEELADCDGIFLCSAISSIPETCRSLVPLVRPGQTILDTCSVKVFPMQQMDETLPDTVETVGTHPMFGPDSVANGFSGLPIVISPGRCSERTVA
;
A
#
# COMPACT_ATOMS: atom_id res chain seq x y z
N MET A 1 2.09 10.76 10.56
CA MET A 1 1.18 9.98 9.70
C MET A 1 1.51 8.52 9.88
N ARG A 2 0.52 7.70 10.11
CA ARG A 2 0.64 6.26 10.28
C ARG A 2 0.34 5.58 8.94
N ILE A 3 1.30 4.82 8.45
CA ILE A 3 1.22 4.18 7.12
C ILE A 3 1.09 2.67 7.30
N GLY A 4 0.11 2.10 6.63
CA GLY A 4 -0.10 0.66 6.54
C GLY A 4 0.54 0.07 5.28
N VAL A 5 1.12 -1.11 5.39
CA VAL A 5 1.57 -1.91 4.26
C VAL A 5 0.88 -3.28 4.30
N TYR A 6 0.01 -3.52 3.34
CA TYR A 6 -0.66 -4.80 3.18
C TYR A 6 0.14 -5.69 2.22
N GLY A 7 0.76 -6.72 2.76
CA GLY A 7 1.58 -7.66 2.02
C GLY A 7 3.08 -7.46 2.23
N LEU A 8 3.73 -8.47 2.80
CA LEU A 8 5.17 -8.51 3.07
C LEU A 8 5.90 -9.49 2.13
N GLY A 9 5.56 -9.45 0.84
CA GLY A 9 6.37 -10.06 -0.20
C GLY A 9 7.71 -9.32 -0.37
N ARG A 10 8.51 -9.67 -1.37
CA ARG A 10 9.82 -9.02 -1.62
C ARG A 10 9.69 -7.50 -1.73
N PHE A 11 8.71 -7.01 -2.49
CA PHE A 11 8.48 -5.56 -2.66
C PHE A 11 7.91 -4.93 -1.39
N GLY A 12 6.87 -5.50 -0.78
CA GLY A 12 6.25 -4.95 0.42
C GLY A 12 7.22 -4.85 1.60
N TYR A 13 8.12 -5.81 1.75
CA TYR A 13 9.20 -5.74 2.74
C TYR A 13 10.12 -4.54 2.49
N LEU A 14 10.58 -4.36 1.24
CA LEU A 14 11.41 -3.23 0.84
C LEU A 14 10.68 -1.90 1.08
N TRP A 15 9.42 -1.82 0.66
CA TRP A 15 8.59 -0.62 0.75
C TRP A 15 8.36 -0.20 2.20
N ALA A 16 7.97 -1.14 3.06
CA ALA A 16 7.80 -0.90 4.48
C ALA A 16 9.12 -0.47 5.15
N SER A 17 10.23 -1.11 4.82
CA SER A 17 11.55 -0.74 5.33
C SER A 17 11.95 0.68 4.94
N MET A 18 11.71 1.08 3.70
CA MET A 18 12.01 2.43 3.22
C MET A 18 11.17 3.48 3.95
N LEU A 19 9.87 3.24 4.07
CA LEU A 19 8.94 4.18 4.71
C LEU A 19 9.20 4.33 6.21
N SER A 20 9.65 3.28 6.90
CA SER A 20 9.91 3.31 8.34
C SER A 20 11.06 4.24 8.75
N GLY A 21 11.88 4.67 7.80
CA GLY A 21 12.91 5.68 8.04
C GLY A 21 12.37 7.09 8.35
N GLN A 22 11.12 7.38 7.98
CA GLN A 22 10.52 8.71 8.13
C GLN A 22 9.09 8.69 8.71
N HIS A 23 8.46 7.53 8.79
CA HIS A 23 7.07 7.37 9.19
C HIS A 23 6.90 6.24 10.21
N GLU A 24 5.81 6.31 10.96
CA GLU A 24 5.31 5.17 11.72
C GLU A 24 4.66 4.19 10.75
N VAL A 25 5.23 2.99 10.62
CA VAL A 25 4.80 1.99 9.64
C VAL A 25 4.30 0.74 10.34
N GLN A 26 3.09 0.36 10.00
CA GLN A 26 2.48 -0.91 10.38
C GLN A 26 2.36 -1.81 9.16
N ALA A 27 2.53 -3.11 9.33
CA ALA A 27 2.42 -4.07 8.24
C ALA A 27 1.58 -5.28 8.62
N TYR A 28 0.76 -5.68 7.68
CA TYR A 28 -0.01 -6.92 7.73
C TYR A 28 0.37 -7.84 6.57
N ASN A 29 0.44 -9.13 6.84
CA ASN A 29 0.55 -10.15 5.81
C ASN A 29 -0.28 -11.37 6.19
N ARG A 30 -1.05 -11.89 5.27
CA ARG A 30 -1.91 -13.05 5.50
C ARG A 30 -1.13 -14.28 5.99
N SER A 31 0.07 -14.50 5.47
CA SER A 31 0.96 -15.58 5.91
C SER A 31 1.87 -15.08 7.04
N GLU A 32 1.90 -15.82 8.15
CA GLU A 32 2.72 -15.50 9.31
C GLU A 32 4.23 -15.70 9.07
N ASN A 33 4.61 -16.53 8.08
CA ASN A 33 6.01 -16.89 7.82
C ASN A 33 6.83 -15.80 7.13
N ARG A 34 6.23 -14.67 6.77
CA ARG A 34 6.98 -13.56 6.15
C ARG A 34 7.63 -12.70 7.21
N PRO A 35 8.93 -12.39 7.06
CA PRO A 35 9.62 -11.52 8.00
C PRO A 35 9.07 -10.09 7.94
N THR A 36 9.19 -9.39 9.05
CA THR A 36 8.88 -7.97 9.18
C THR A 36 10.19 -7.18 9.22
N PRO A 37 10.33 -6.08 8.46
CA PRO A 37 11.55 -5.29 8.51
C PRO A 37 11.76 -4.62 9.86
N PRO A 38 13.01 -4.36 10.27
CA PRO A 38 13.28 -3.55 11.46
C PRO A 38 12.59 -2.17 11.38
N GLY A 39 12.04 -1.71 12.49
CA GLY A 39 11.34 -0.42 12.58
C GLY A 39 9.89 -0.45 12.06
N VAL A 40 9.40 -1.61 11.62
CA VAL A 40 8.02 -1.81 11.18
C VAL A 40 7.30 -2.67 12.23
N GLU A 41 6.10 -2.26 12.64
CA GLU A 41 5.26 -3.03 13.54
C GLU A 41 4.39 -4.03 12.77
N ARG A 42 4.44 -5.31 13.16
CA ARG A 42 3.54 -6.32 12.64
C ARG A 42 2.20 -6.26 13.37
N VAL A 43 1.12 -6.12 12.63
CA VAL A 43 -0.22 -5.92 13.20
C VAL A 43 -1.27 -6.85 12.58
N SER A 44 -2.45 -6.92 13.19
CA SER A 44 -3.64 -7.54 12.62
C SER A 44 -4.19 -6.71 11.45
N LEU A 45 -5.13 -7.28 10.69
CA LEU A 45 -5.79 -6.54 9.60
C LEU A 45 -6.63 -5.39 10.13
N GLU A 46 -7.28 -5.58 11.26
CA GLU A 46 -8.09 -4.57 11.95
C GLU A 46 -7.23 -3.37 12.38
N GLU A 47 -6.06 -3.63 12.96
CA GLU A 47 -5.12 -2.57 13.35
C GLU A 47 -4.53 -1.87 12.13
N LEU A 48 -4.20 -2.60 11.05
CA LEU A 48 -3.74 -2.01 9.80
C LEU A 48 -4.77 -1.03 9.23
N ALA A 49 -6.05 -1.39 9.32
CA ALA A 49 -7.14 -0.55 8.83
C ALA A 49 -7.32 0.76 9.60
N ASP A 50 -6.64 0.95 10.72
CA ASP A 50 -6.59 2.22 11.45
C ASP A 50 -5.51 3.19 10.93
N CYS A 51 -4.68 2.80 9.98
CA CYS A 51 -3.68 3.65 9.36
C CYS A 51 -4.32 4.76 8.50
N ASP A 52 -3.64 5.90 8.37
CA ASP A 52 -4.12 7.03 7.56
C ASP A 52 -4.09 6.71 6.07
N GLY A 53 -3.05 6.01 5.62
CA GLY A 53 -2.90 5.51 4.26
C GLY A 53 -2.42 4.06 4.26
N ILE A 54 -2.93 3.25 3.32
CA ILE A 54 -2.61 1.83 3.23
C ILE A 54 -2.11 1.50 1.82
N PHE A 55 -0.85 1.07 1.73
CA PHE A 55 -0.27 0.55 0.49
C PHE A 55 -0.59 -0.92 0.30
N LEU A 56 -1.19 -1.26 -0.85
CA LEU A 56 -1.45 -2.62 -1.25
C LEU A 56 -0.23 -3.17 -2.01
N CYS A 57 0.57 -3.98 -1.33
CA CYS A 57 1.77 -4.62 -1.88
C CYS A 57 1.56 -6.13 -2.13
N SER A 58 0.32 -6.55 -2.27
CA SER A 58 -0.05 -7.92 -2.64
C SER A 58 0.07 -8.16 -4.15
N ALA A 59 0.08 -9.42 -4.56
CA ALA A 59 0.04 -9.76 -5.99
C ALA A 59 -1.20 -9.18 -6.67
N ILE A 60 -1.06 -8.77 -7.94
CA ILE A 60 -2.15 -8.14 -8.70
C ILE A 60 -3.44 -8.99 -8.69
N SER A 61 -3.30 -10.32 -8.81
CA SER A 61 -4.43 -11.26 -8.76
C SER A 61 -5.16 -11.28 -7.41
N SER A 62 -4.52 -10.82 -6.34
CA SER A 62 -5.08 -10.76 -4.99
C SER A 62 -5.77 -9.42 -4.67
N ILE A 63 -5.65 -8.41 -5.53
CA ILE A 63 -6.23 -7.08 -5.29
C ILE A 63 -7.74 -7.13 -5.00
N PRO A 64 -8.57 -7.88 -5.75
CA PRO A 64 -10.00 -7.95 -5.45
C PRO A 64 -10.30 -8.51 -4.05
N GLU A 65 -9.59 -9.57 -3.64
CA GLU A 65 -9.74 -10.16 -2.31
C GLU A 65 -9.24 -9.22 -1.21
N THR A 66 -8.09 -8.59 -1.45
CA THR A 66 -7.51 -7.59 -0.52
C THR A 66 -8.47 -6.42 -0.30
N CYS A 67 -9.04 -5.85 -1.36
CA CYS A 67 -10.04 -4.79 -1.24
C CYS A 67 -11.27 -5.27 -0.47
N ARG A 68 -11.83 -6.44 -0.79
CA ARG A 68 -12.97 -6.98 -0.05
C ARG A 68 -12.70 -7.16 1.44
N SER A 69 -11.51 -7.57 1.82
CA SER A 69 -11.14 -7.73 3.23
C SER A 69 -11.07 -6.40 3.99
N LEU A 70 -10.78 -5.30 3.29
CA LEU A 70 -10.69 -3.97 3.86
C LEU A 70 -12.06 -3.27 3.97
N VAL A 71 -13.04 -3.60 3.12
CA VAL A 71 -14.35 -2.92 3.07
C VAL A 71 -15.00 -2.75 4.44
N PRO A 72 -15.11 -3.78 5.31
CA PRO A 72 -15.78 -3.63 6.61
C PRO A 72 -14.97 -2.84 7.64
N LEU A 73 -13.70 -2.50 7.35
CA LEU A 73 -12.75 -1.96 8.31
C LEU A 73 -12.33 -0.52 8.01
N VAL A 74 -12.32 -0.12 6.73
CA VAL A 74 -11.86 1.21 6.32
C VAL A 74 -12.83 2.30 6.76
N ARG A 75 -12.28 3.51 6.95
CA ARG A 75 -13.01 4.68 7.42
C ARG A 75 -13.01 5.78 6.35
N PRO A 76 -14.04 6.66 6.36
CA PRO A 76 -14.07 7.83 5.47
C PRO A 76 -12.79 8.66 5.57
N GLY A 77 -12.28 9.10 4.41
CA GLY A 77 -11.10 9.95 4.31
C GLY A 77 -9.75 9.22 4.35
N GLN A 78 -9.74 7.91 4.51
CA GLN A 78 -8.51 7.13 4.35
C GLN A 78 -8.11 7.04 2.89
N THR A 79 -6.80 6.88 2.63
CA THR A 79 -6.25 6.71 1.28
C THR A 79 -5.74 5.28 1.10
N ILE A 80 -6.23 4.59 0.09
CA ILE A 80 -5.75 3.27 -0.30
C ILE A 80 -4.94 3.42 -1.58
N LEU A 81 -3.70 2.91 -1.55
CA LEU A 81 -2.75 3.05 -2.66
C LEU A 81 -2.35 1.66 -3.17
N ASP A 82 -2.44 1.43 -4.47
CA ASP A 82 -1.86 0.23 -5.07
C ASP A 82 -0.40 0.47 -5.50
N THR A 83 0.37 -0.60 -5.63
CA THR A 83 1.77 -0.55 -6.06
C THR A 83 2.05 -1.44 -7.27
N CYS A 84 1.02 -1.90 -7.95
CA CYS A 84 1.14 -2.80 -9.10
C CYS A 84 1.81 -2.11 -10.30
N SER A 85 2.48 -2.89 -11.14
CA SER A 85 3.12 -2.38 -12.37
C SER A 85 2.12 -1.95 -13.44
N VAL A 86 0.90 -2.47 -13.44
CA VAL A 86 -0.21 -2.06 -14.30
C VAL A 86 -1.27 -1.33 -13.49
N LYS A 87 -2.02 -0.42 -14.10
CA LYS A 87 -2.95 0.46 -13.38
C LYS A 87 -4.42 0.18 -13.64
N VAL A 88 -4.79 -0.24 -14.85
CA VAL A 88 -6.21 -0.36 -15.24
C VAL A 88 -6.96 -1.32 -14.32
N PHE A 89 -6.50 -2.55 -14.21
CA PHE A 89 -7.17 -3.58 -13.42
C PHE A 89 -7.20 -3.26 -11.90
N PRO A 90 -6.08 -2.97 -11.23
CA PRO A 90 -6.12 -2.69 -9.79
C PRO A 90 -6.94 -1.45 -9.46
N MET A 91 -6.83 -0.37 -10.22
CA MET A 91 -7.61 0.84 -9.98
C MET A 91 -9.11 0.59 -10.14
N GLN A 92 -9.51 -0.13 -11.19
CA GLN A 92 -10.91 -0.52 -11.38
C GLN A 92 -11.41 -1.35 -10.20
N GLN A 93 -10.65 -2.34 -9.74
CA GLN A 93 -11.04 -3.18 -8.61
C GLN A 93 -11.14 -2.39 -7.29
N MET A 94 -10.25 -1.45 -7.06
CA MET A 94 -10.32 -0.57 -5.90
C MET A 94 -11.58 0.31 -5.95
N ASP A 95 -11.85 0.96 -7.09
CA ASP A 95 -12.98 1.87 -7.26
C ASP A 95 -14.34 1.15 -7.21
N GLU A 96 -14.43 -0.08 -7.73
CA GLU A 96 -15.65 -0.89 -7.70
C GLU A 96 -15.93 -1.51 -6.33
N THR A 97 -14.89 -1.77 -5.52
CA THR A 97 -15.01 -2.55 -4.28
C THR A 97 -15.01 -1.67 -3.04
N LEU A 98 -14.11 -0.67 -2.97
CA LEU A 98 -13.97 0.17 -1.79
C LEU A 98 -15.09 1.23 -1.71
N PRO A 99 -15.52 1.62 -0.49
CA PRO A 99 -16.53 2.67 -0.33
C PRO A 99 -16.12 3.99 -0.99
N ASP A 100 -17.09 4.74 -1.51
CA ASP A 100 -16.86 6.04 -2.16
C ASP A 100 -16.26 7.11 -1.21
N THR A 101 -16.34 6.87 0.08
CA THR A 101 -15.77 7.73 1.13
C THR A 101 -14.26 7.54 1.33
N VAL A 102 -13.67 6.54 0.68
CA VAL A 102 -12.24 6.23 0.72
C VAL A 102 -11.57 6.76 -0.54
N GLU A 103 -10.43 7.41 -0.39
CA GLU A 103 -9.63 7.85 -1.52
C GLU A 103 -8.82 6.70 -2.12
N THR A 104 -8.70 6.67 -3.45
CA THR A 104 -7.91 5.67 -4.18
C THR A 104 -6.83 6.35 -5.00
N VAL A 105 -5.60 5.83 -4.92
CA VAL A 105 -4.45 6.32 -5.69
C VAL A 105 -3.69 5.14 -6.27
N GLY A 106 -3.48 5.14 -7.57
CA GLY A 106 -2.57 4.22 -8.22
C GLY A 106 -1.13 4.70 -8.12
N THR A 107 -0.22 3.83 -7.73
CA THR A 107 1.21 4.11 -7.82
C THR A 107 1.94 2.99 -8.57
N HIS A 108 3.04 3.36 -9.21
CA HIS A 108 3.97 2.39 -9.78
C HIS A 108 5.40 2.80 -9.44
N PRO A 109 5.93 2.32 -8.30
CA PRO A 109 7.36 2.41 -8.03
C PRO A 109 8.12 1.63 -9.12
N MET A 110 8.90 2.35 -9.95
CA MET A 110 9.62 1.74 -11.07
C MET A 110 10.96 1.15 -10.61
N PHE A 111 10.98 0.56 -9.43
CA PHE A 111 12.13 -0.07 -8.81
C PHE A 111 11.68 -1.25 -7.93
N GLY A 112 12.61 -2.10 -7.57
CA GLY A 112 12.37 -3.24 -6.72
C GLY A 112 13.64 -3.62 -5.94
N PRO A 113 13.61 -4.71 -5.16
CA PRO A 113 14.73 -5.12 -4.33
C PRO A 113 16.07 -5.26 -5.06
N ASP A 114 16.02 -5.61 -6.34
CA ASP A 114 17.21 -5.86 -7.15
C ASP A 114 17.80 -4.57 -7.76
N SER A 115 17.11 -3.44 -7.67
CA SER A 115 17.50 -2.17 -8.29
C SER A 115 17.85 -1.05 -7.29
N VAL A 116 17.79 -1.30 -5.99
CA VAL A 116 17.99 -0.29 -4.94
C VAL A 116 19.34 -0.40 -4.23
N ALA A 117 20.31 -1.10 -4.80
CA ALA A 117 21.62 -1.31 -4.18
C ALA A 117 22.37 0.00 -3.84
N ASN A 118 22.09 1.07 -4.59
CA ASN A 118 22.67 2.41 -4.39
C ASN A 118 21.72 3.38 -3.69
N GLY A 119 20.66 2.88 -3.03
CA GLY A 119 19.64 3.70 -2.36
C GLY A 119 18.48 4.06 -3.27
N PHE A 120 17.57 4.91 -2.76
CA PHE A 120 16.30 5.25 -3.41
C PHE A 120 16.32 6.61 -4.12
N SER A 121 17.36 7.39 -3.93
CA SER A 121 17.44 8.75 -4.50
C SER A 121 17.38 8.73 -6.03
N GLY A 122 16.48 9.51 -6.61
CA GLY A 122 16.29 9.63 -8.05
C GLY A 122 15.51 8.49 -8.70
N LEU A 123 15.03 7.51 -7.94
CA LEU A 123 14.18 6.44 -8.49
C LEU A 123 12.77 6.93 -8.74
N PRO A 124 12.21 6.69 -9.94
CA PRO A 124 10.91 7.23 -10.32
C PRO A 124 9.74 6.45 -9.69
N ILE A 125 8.71 7.19 -9.32
CA ILE A 125 7.38 6.65 -8.97
C ILE A 125 6.37 7.32 -9.88
N VAL A 126 5.59 6.53 -10.60
CA VAL A 126 4.43 7.04 -11.34
C VAL A 126 3.23 7.10 -10.41
N ILE A 127 2.50 8.21 -10.44
CA ILE A 127 1.26 8.39 -9.68
C ILE A 127 0.11 8.51 -10.68
N SER A 128 -0.93 7.72 -10.47
CA SER A 128 -2.17 7.72 -11.25
C SER A 128 -3.33 8.06 -10.31
N PRO A 129 -3.79 9.32 -10.26
CA PRO A 129 -4.91 9.69 -9.41
C PRO A 129 -6.16 8.88 -9.75
N GLY A 130 -6.78 8.31 -8.73
CA GLY A 130 -8.09 7.70 -8.81
C GLY A 130 -9.15 8.61 -8.21
N ARG A 131 -10.00 8.07 -7.35
CA ARG A 131 -10.96 8.84 -6.56
C ARG A 131 -10.23 9.49 -5.37
N CYS A 132 -9.55 10.62 -5.62
CA CYS A 132 -8.80 11.33 -4.59
C CYS A 132 -8.82 12.84 -4.80
N SER A 133 -8.53 13.59 -3.74
CA SER A 133 -8.37 15.04 -3.81
C SER A 133 -7.01 15.41 -4.42
N GLU A 134 -6.91 16.62 -5.00
CA GLU A 134 -5.62 17.14 -5.48
C GLU A 134 -4.56 17.19 -4.37
N ARG A 135 -5.00 17.45 -3.14
CA ARG A 135 -4.12 17.50 -1.96
C ARG A 135 -3.47 16.14 -1.66
N THR A 136 -4.17 15.05 -1.93
CA THR A 136 -3.67 13.70 -1.65
C THR A 136 -2.52 13.31 -2.57
N VAL A 137 -2.48 13.83 -3.79
CA VAL A 137 -1.44 13.52 -4.80
C VAL A 137 -0.41 14.64 -4.98
N ALA A 138 -0.59 15.76 -4.32
CA ALA A 138 0.37 16.85 -4.30
C ALA A 138 1.56 16.54 -3.39
#